data_ecc6737b7f721bdf1ce41ec2d6b46000
#
_entry.id   ecc6737b7f721bdf1ce41ec2d6b46000
#
_cell.length_a   1.000
_cell.length_b   1.000
_cell.length_c   1.000
_cell.angle_alpha   90.00
_cell.angle_beta   90.00
_cell.angle_gamma   90.00
#
_symmetry.space_group_name_H-M   'P 1'
#
loop_
_entity.id
_entity.type
_entity.pdbx_description
1 polymer ?
#
loop_
_entity_poly.entity_id
_entity_poly.type
_entity_poly.pdbx_seq_one_letter_code
_entity_poly.pdbx_strand_id
1 'polypeptide(L)'
;MTDVLAAAPSADPTLEAELAGDGRKSIATALRNSLYLGTSLFLLGLVWELISRRVGVDVLPGPVASILAIEQAHKEGYLWSDIGITAYRIGGAFLIALVVSIVAGALLGRSRVAERLFGPWVTIGASIPSLVVIVVVYLSVGINDHAAMIGTAFIVAPPMIYAVWDGIRSINPDLQEMARVFAVPRLTVLTRVILPQTTPFIFTAARTGLSLTWRIMIFVELLGRSSGVGYRIQYFYNLVDMQRVVAAALPFIALMLAFEFGVLRPLERWVFRWRREEAK
;
A
#
# COMPACT_ATOMS: atom_id res chain seq x y z
N MET A 1 26.99 -2.21 65.59
CA MET A 1 25.86 -1.75 64.71
C MET A 1 26.48 -0.78 63.74
N THR A 2 27.27 -1.29 62.80
CA THR A 2 28.01 -0.58 61.77
C THR A 2 28.29 -1.58 60.66
N ASP A 3 28.17 -1.12 59.46
CA ASP A 3 28.61 -1.73 58.17
C ASP A 3 27.77 -2.84 57.56
N VAL A 4 26.74 -2.42 56.80
CA VAL A 4 26.33 -3.06 55.55
C VAL A 4 26.14 -1.96 54.49
N LEU A 5 27.25 -1.39 54.04
CA LEU A 5 27.29 -0.72 52.74
C LEU A 5 27.59 -1.79 51.68
N ALA A 6 26.50 -2.32 51.08
CA ALA A 6 26.59 -3.24 49.97
C ALA A 6 27.26 -2.53 48.78
N ALA A 7 28.40 -3.02 48.39
CA ALA A 7 29.11 -2.64 47.16
C ALA A 7 28.18 -2.91 45.97
N ALA A 8 27.90 -1.89 45.16
CA ALA A 8 27.24 -2.05 43.86
C ALA A 8 28.07 -3.04 43.02
N PRO A 9 27.45 -3.99 42.31
CA PRO A 9 28.18 -4.90 41.45
C PRO A 9 28.87 -4.09 40.36
N SER A 10 30.21 -4.20 40.30
CA SER A 10 31.04 -3.61 39.26
C SER A 10 30.54 -4.13 37.89
N ALA A 11 30.16 -3.22 37.02
CA ALA A 11 29.77 -3.57 35.66
C ALA A 11 30.87 -4.44 35.02
N ASP A 12 30.47 -5.58 34.50
CA ASP A 12 31.41 -6.53 33.89
C ASP A 12 31.96 -5.90 32.58
N PRO A 13 33.27 -5.61 32.52
CA PRO A 13 33.86 -4.96 31.34
C PRO A 13 33.74 -5.79 30.05
N THR A 14 33.45 -7.09 30.17
CA THR A 14 33.20 -7.96 29.01
C THR A 14 31.84 -7.71 28.40
N LEU A 15 30.81 -7.42 29.20
CA LEU A 15 29.47 -7.06 28.77
C LEU A 15 29.45 -5.69 28.06
N GLU A 16 30.19 -4.71 28.57
CA GLU A 16 30.31 -3.40 27.92
C GLU A 16 31.04 -3.48 26.58
N ALA A 17 32.09 -4.33 26.48
CA ALA A 17 32.80 -4.57 25.23
C ALA A 17 31.93 -5.32 24.17
N GLU A 18 31.11 -6.27 24.60
CA GLU A 18 30.16 -6.98 23.73
C GLU A 18 29.06 -6.06 23.21
N LEU A 19 28.46 -5.25 24.09
CA LEU A 19 27.43 -4.26 23.69
C LEU A 19 27.99 -3.17 22.75
N ALA A 20 29.25 -2.71 23.01
CA ALA A 20 29.91 -1.76 22.11
C ALA A 20 30.29 -2.38 20.76
N GLY A 21 30.64 -3.67 20.74
CA GLY A 21 30.93 -4.43 19.51
C GLY A 21 29.72 -4.68 18.66
N ASP A 22 28.57 -4.94 19.26
CA ASP A 22 27.31 -5.19 18.57
C ASP A 22 26.74 -3.87 17.98
N GLY A 23 26.87 -2.76 18.71
CA GLY A 23 26.51 -1.43 18.21
C GLY A 23 27.34 -0.99 16.97
N ARG A 24 28.67 -1.25 16.99
CA ARG A 24 29.55 -0.95 15.84
C ARG A 24 29.24 -1.81 14.62
N LYS A 25 28.94 -3.09 14.79
CA LYS A 25 28.52 -3.99 13.69
C LYS A 25 27.18 -3.54 13.09
N SER A 26 26.24 -3.11 13.92
CA SER A 26 24.94 -2.59 13.49
C SER A 26 25.09 -1.31 12.66
N ILE A 27 25.92 -0.35 13.10
CA ILE A 27 26.19 0.91 12.38
C ILE A 27 26.92 0.62 11.05
N ALA A 28 27.93 -0.24 11.05
CA ALA A 28 28.65 -0.62 9.84
C ALA A 28 27.73 -1.29 8.80
N THR A 29 26.80 -2.12 9.26
CA THR A 29 25.80 -2.77 8.41
C THR A 29 24.79 -1.76 7.85
N ALA A 30 24.35 -0.80 8.67
CA ALA A 30 23.46 0.27 8.23
C ALA A 30 24.14 1.18 7.19
N LEU A 31 25.40 1.59 7.43
CA LEU A 31 26.20 2.37 6.48
C LEU A 31 26.42 1.63 5.17
N ARG A 32 26.75 0.34 5.23
CA ARG A 32 26.92 -0.49 4.03
C ARG A 32 25.62 -0.59 3.23
N ASN A 33 24.48 -0.79 3.88
CA ASN A 33 23.19 -0.85 3.23
C ASN A 33 22.79 0.50 2.60
N SER A 34 23.10 1.61 3.29
CA SER A 34 22.88 2.96 2.75
C SER A 34 23.78 3.24 1.54
N LEU A 35 25.04 2.78 1.56
CA LEU A 35 25.95 2.87 0.42
C LEU A 35 25.44 2.08 -0.78
N TYR A 36 24.98 0.83 -0.58
CA TYR A 36 24.37 0.04 -1.66
C TYR A 36 23.14 0.71 -2.24
N LEU A 37 22.26 1.26 -1.41
CA LEU A 37 21.08 1.99 -1.86
C LEU A 37 21.48 3.25 -2.65
N GLY A 38 22.41 4.05 -2.12
CA GLY A 38 22.92 5.25 -2.81
C GLY A 38 23.56 4.92 -4.15
N THR A 39 24.40 3.89 -4.19
CA THR A 39 25.03 3.43 -5.46
C THR A 39 23.99 2.93 -6.46
N SER A 40 22.99 2.19 -6.01
CA SER A 40 21.90 1.70 -6.85
C SER A 40 21.08 2.84 -7.45
N LEU A 41 20.71 3.84 -6.64
CA LEU A 41 19.98 5.02 -7.11
C LEU A 41 20.83 5.88 -8.06
N PHE A 42 22.12 6.01 -7.79
CA PHE A 42 23.05 6.72 -8.69
C PHE A 42 23.16 6.00 -10.03
N LEU A 43 23.35 4.68 -10.03
CA LEU A 43 23.41 3.89 -11.26
C LEU A 43 22.09 3.99 -12.05
N LEU A 44 20.95 3.92 -11.38
CA LEU A 44 19.63 4.10 -12.01
C LEU A 44 19.51 5.49 -12.66
N GLY A 45 19.91 6.55 -11.97
CA GLY A 45 19.93 7.92 -12.50
C GLY A 45 20.89 8.08 -13.66
N LEU A 46 22.07 7.46 -13.59
CA LEU A 46 23.07 7.47 -14.67
C LEU A 46 22.54 6.76 -15.92
N VAL A 47 21.97 5.58 -15.78
CA VAL A 47 21.35 4.84 -16.90
C VAL A 47 20.22 5.65 -17.51
N TRP A 48 19.37 6.26 -16.69
CA TRP A 48 18.29 7.13 -17.18
C TRP A 48 18.84 8.32 -17.96
N GLU A 49 19.85 9.03 -17.44
CA GLU A 49 20.51 10.15 -18.13
C GLU A 49 21.15 9.72 -19.45
N LEU A 50 21.85 8.57 -19.48
CA LEU A 50 22.47 8.03 -20.70
C LEU A 50 21.43 7.70 -21.77
N ILE A 51 20.31 7.11 -21.40
CA ILE A 51 19.18 6.82 -22.31
C ILE A 51 18.59 8.13 -22.82
N SER A 52 18.33 9.10 -21.94
CA SER A 52 17.80 10.41 -22.31
C SER A 52 18.66 11.11 -23.36
N ARG A 53 19.98 11.09 -23.17
CA ARG A 53 20.93 11.69 -24.18
C ARG A 53 20.94 10.96 -25.51
N ARG A 54 20.65 9.66 -25.53
CA ARG A 54 20.62 8.88 -26.78
C ARG A 54 19.33 9.05 -27.56
N VAL A 55 18.19 9.12 -26.86
CA VAL A 55 16.85 9.15 -27.46
C VAL A 55 16.39 10.60 -27.73
N GLY A 56 16.94 11.56 -27.00
CA GLY A 56 16.55 12.97 -27.05
C GLY A 56 15.62 13.37 -25.91
N VAL A 57 15.81 14.60 -25.43
CA VAL A 57 15.06 15.16 -24.25
C VAL A 57 13.56 15.27 -24.51
N ASP A 58 13.16 15.46 -25.77
CA ASP A 58 11.75 15.56 -26.17
C ASP A 58 11.03 14.20 -26.12
N VAL A 59 11.78 13.10 -26.22
CA VAL A 59 11.23 11.74 -26.15
C VAL A 59 11.32 11.17 -24.75
N LEU A 60 12.43 11.39 -24.05
CA LEU A 60 12.64 10.99 -22.68
C LEU A 60 13.44 12.05 -21.94
N PRO A 61 12.79 12.94 -21.16
CA PRO A 61 13.50 13.94 -20.38
C PRO A 61 14.42 13.28 -19.35
N GLY A 62 15.64 13.78 -19.21
CA GLY A 62 16.59 13.32 -18.20
C GLY A 62 16.21 13.78 -16.79
N PRO A 63 16.90 13.29 -15.76
CA PRO A 63 16.63 13.64 -14.37
C PRO A 63 16.60 15.15 -14.10
N VAL A 64 17.55 15.90 -14.65
CA VAL A 64 17.64 17.35 -14.46
C VAL A 64 16.48 18.07 -15.14
N ALA A 65 16.18 17.73 -16.40
CA ALA A 65 15.04 18.31 -17.13
C ALA A 65 13.71 18.01 -16.41
N SER A 66 13.57 16.81 -15.85
CA SER A 66 12.39 16.41 -15.09
C SER A 66 12.23 17.23 -13.81
N ILE A 67 13.31 17.49 -13.06
CA ILE A 67 13.27 18.32 -11.85
C ILE A 67 12.87 19.76 -12.20
N LEU A 68 13.42 20.36 -13.25
CA LEU A 68 13.06 21.69 -13.70
C LEU A 68 11.58 21.77 -14.14
N ALA A 69 11.09 20.73 -14.82
CA ALA A 69 9.68 20.67 -15.22
C ALA A 69 8.73 20.51 -14.00
N ILE A 70 9.15 19.80 -12.95
CA ILE A 70 8.41 19.72 -11.68
C ILE A 70 8.35 21.08 -10.99
N GLU A 71 9.47 21.82 -10.96
CA GLU A 71 9.51 23.18 -10.39
C GLU A 71 8.57 24.11 -11.16
N GLN A 72 8.52 24.02 -12.48
CA GLN A 72 7.59 24.77 -13.30
C GLN A 72 6.14 24.39 -13.01
N ALA A 73 5.82 23.10 -12.93
CA ALA A 73 4.48 22.60 -12.57
C ALA A 73 4.02 23.11 -11.19
N HIS A 74 4.96 23.22 -10.25
CA HIS A 74 4.70 23.80 -8.94
C HIS A 74 4.36 25.31 -9.03
N LYS A 75 5.14 26.09 -9.80
CA LYS A 75 4.91 27.52 -10.04
C LYS A 75 3.59 27.80 -10.77
N GLU A 76 3.20 26.94 -11.70
CA GLU A 76 1.93 27.00 -12.40
C GLU A 76 0.72 26.61 -11.50
N GLY A 77 0.96 26.07 -10.31
CA GLY A 77 -0.03 25.86 -9.24
C GLY A 77 -0.91 24.62 -9.38
N TYR A 78 -0.82 23.86 -10.45
CA TYR A 78 -1.68 22.68 -10.66
C TYR A 78 -1.18 21.41 -9.95
N LEU A 79 0.12 21.31 -9.66
CA LEU A 79 0.75 20.09 -9.19
C LEU A 79 0.09 19.53 -7.91
N TRP A 80 0.03 20.33 -6.88
CA TRP A 80 -0.51 19.91 -5.57
C TRP A 80 -2.02 19.74 -5.59
N SER A 81 -2.72 20.56 -6.40
CA SER A 81 -4.15 20.42 -6.60
C SER A 81 -4.50 19.07 -7.24
N ASP A 82 -3.82 18.71 -8.31
CA ASP A 82 -4.06 17.43 -9.01
C ASP A 82 -3.70 16.23 -8.12
N ILE A 83 -2.57 16.28 -7.39
CA ILE A 83 -2.19 15.24 -6.41
C ILE A 83 -3.25 15.10 -5.32
N GLY A 84 -3.74 16.22 -4.77
CA GLY A 84 -4.78 16.21 -3.73
C GLY A 84 -6.09 15.60 -4.20
N ILE A 85 -6.53 15.94 -5.41
CA ILE A 85 -7.74 15.39 -6.03
C ILE A 85 -7.59 13.87 -6.26
N THR A 86 -6.47 13.44 -6.82
CA THR A 86 -6.19 12.00 -7.03
C THR A 86 -6.13 11.25 -5.71
N ALA A 87 -5.47 11.80 -4.69
CA ALA A 87 -5.40 11.19 -3.36
C ALA A 87 -6.78 11.08 -2.70
N TYR A 88 -7.66 12.08 -2.84
CA TYR A 88 -9.04 12.03 -2.37
C TYR A 88 -9.82 10.88 -3.04
N ARG A 89 -9.72 10.75 -4.37
CA ARG A 89 -10.39 9.68 -5.11
C ARG A 89 -9.86 8.29 -4.73
N ILE A 90 -8.55 8.17 -4.55
CA ILE A 90 -7.90 6.93 -4.06
C ILE A 90 -8.44 6.56 -2.68
N GLY A 91 -8.47 7.51 -1.75
CA GLY A 91 -9.00 7.30 -0.41
C GLY A 91 -10.45 6.81 -0.43
N GLY A 92 -11.32 7.47 -1.23
CA GLY A 92 -12.71 7.08 -1.38
C GLY A 92 -12.89 5.67 -1.99
N ALA A 93 -12.20 5.40 -3.11
CA ALA A 93 -12.23 4.09 -3.76
C ALA A 93 -11.73 2.97 -2.86
N PHE A 94 -10.61 3.20 -2.18
CA PHE A 94 -10.02 2.25 -1.24
C PHE A 94 -10.94 1.94 -0.07
N LEU A 95 -11.56 2.95 0.54
CA LEU A 95 -12.48 2.76 1.66
C LEU A 95 -13.70 1.95 1.24
N ILE A 96 -14.28 2.24 0.07
CA ILE A 96 -15.40 1.45 -0.48
C ILE A 96 -14.96 0.00 -0.69
N ALA A 97 -13.82 -0.23 -1.36
CA ALA A 97 -13.29 -1.57 -1.60
C ALA A 97 -13.00 -2.33 -0.31
N LEU A 98 -12.42 -1.66 0.69
CA LEU A 98 -12.10 -2.26 1.98
C LEU A 98 -13.35 -2.71 2.74
N VAL A 99 -14.36 -1.84 2.83
CA VAL A 99 -15.63 -2.17 3.51
C VAL A 99 -16.33 -3.33 2.80
N VAL A 100 -16.45 -3.27 1.47
CA VAL A 100 -17.05 -4.35 0.67
C VAL A 100 -16.28 -5.65 0.87
N SER A 101 -14.95 -5.60 0.88
CA SER A 101 -14.11 -6.79 1.00
C SER A 101 -14.19 -7.42 2.39
N ILE A 102 -14.25 -6.63 3.45
CA ILE A 102 -14.42 -7.15 4.81
C ILE A 102 -15.79 -7.81 4.96
N VAL A 103 -16.85 -7.16 4.49
CA VAL A 103 -18.22 -7.68 4.61
C VAL A 103 -18.41 -8.94 3.77
N ALA A 104 -18.06 -8.87 2.47
CA ALA A 104 -18.22 -10.00 1.56
C ALA A 104 -17.28 -11.16 1.93
N GLY A 105 -15.99 -10.88 2.22
CA GLY A 105 -15.03 -11.90 2.62
C GLY A 105 -15.40 -12.61 3.93
N ALA A 106 -15.92 -11.85 4.91
CA ALA A 106 -16.42 -12.44 6.15
C ALA A 106 -17.67 -13.31 5.93
N LEU A 107 -18.59 -12.86 5.09
CA LEU A 107 -19.79 -13.63 4.73
C LEU A 107 -19.41 -14.96 4.03
N LEU A 108 -18.55 -14.89 3.03
CA LEU A 108 -18.08 -16.04 2.26
C LEU A 108 -17.26 -17.03 3.12
N GLY A 109 -16.39 -16.49 3.99
CA GLY A 109 -15.55 -17.30 4.86
C GLY A 109 -16.33 -18.03 5.97
N ARG A 110 -17.45 -17.44 6.43
CA ARG A 110 -18.26 -18.01 7.52
C ARG A 110 -19.35 -18.98 7.06
N SER A 111 -19.89 -18.82 5.85
CA SER A 111 -21.06 -19.55 5.37
C SER A 111 -20.77 -20.32 4.09
N ARG A 112 -20.85 -21.64 4.14
CA ARG A 112 -20.73 -22.52 2.96
C ARG A 112 -21.81 -22.24 1.89
N VAL A 113 -22.99 -21.78 2.33
CA VAL A 113 -24.07 -21.42 1.40
C VAL A 113 -23.71 -20.13 0.67
N ALA A 114 -23.28 -19.10 1.40
CA ALA A 114 -22.83 -17.85 0.79
C ALA A 114 -21.64 -18.08 -0.16
N GLU A 115 -20.68 -18.92 0.23
CA GLU A 115 -19.55 -19.31 -0.60
C GLU A 115 -19.99 -19.91 -1.94
N ARG A 116 -20.91 -20.89 -1.92
CA ARG A 116 -21.39 -21.56 -3.13
C ARG A 116 -22.21 -20.64 -4.02
N LEU A 117 -22.97 -19.70 -3.45
CA LEU A 117 -23.83 -18.78 -4.19
C LEU A 117 -23.04 -17.59 -4.75
N PHE A 118 -22.19 -16.94 -3.94
CA PHE A 118 -21.56 -15.68 -4.30
C PHE A 118 -20.07 -15.79 -4.63
N GLY A 119 -19.41 -16.92 -4.28
CA GLY A 119 -18.02 -17.15 -4.66
C GLY A 119 -17.79 -17.06 -6.17
N PRO A 120 -18.63 -17.67 -7.02
CA PRO A 120 -18.54 -17.52 -8.48
C PRO A 120 -18.63 -16.06 -8.94
N TRP A 121 -19.41 -15.20 -8.27
CA TRP A 121 -19.54 -13.78 -8.64
C TRP A 121 -18.24 -13.01 -8.40
N VAL A 122 -17.55 -13.30 -7.28
CA VAL A 122 -16.23 -12.73 -7.00
C VAL A 122 -15.22 -13.15 -8.06
N THR A 123 -15.25 -14.43 -8.45
CA THR A 123 -14.37 -14.97 -9.50
C THR A 123 -14.64 -14.31 -10.86
N ILE A 124 -15.91 -14.18 -11.24
CA ILE A 124 -16.30 -13.48 -12.47
C ILE A 124 -15.83 -12.02 -12.41
N GLY A 125 -16.12 -11.32 -11.29
CA GLY A 125 -15.68 -9.93 -11.10
C GLY A 125 -14.17 -9.74 -11.21
N ALA A 126 -13.37 -10.67 -10.66
CA ALA A 126 -11.91 -10.68 -10.78
C ALA A 126 -11.42 -10.93 -12.22
N SER A 127 -12.23 -11.58 -13.06
CA SER A 127 -11.86 -11.96 -14.43
C SER A 127 -12.19 -10.88 -15.46
N ILE A 128 -13.05 -9.90 -15.11
CA ILE A 128 -13.43 -8.82 -16.04
C ILE A 128 -12.24 -7.87 -16.23
N PRO A 129 -11.85 -7.56 -17.48
CA PRO A 129 -10.80 -6.59 -17.74
C PRO A 129 -11.15 -5.22 -17.12
N SER A 130 -10.22 -4.65 -16.37
CA SER A 130 -10.41 -3.38 -15.65
C SER A 130 -10.89 -2.24 -16.54
N LEU A 131 -10.39 -2.15 -17.77
CA LEU A 131 -10.79 -1.16 -18.74
C LEU A 131 -12.31 -1.24 -19.05
N VAL A 132 -12.83 -2.45 -19.22
CA VAL A 132 -14.26 -2.68 -19.50
C VAL A 132 -15.12 -2.18 -18.33
N VAL A 133 -14.72 -2.50 -17.10
CA VAL A 133 -15.42 -2.05 -15.89
C VAL A 133 -15.48 -0.52 -15.84
N ILE A 134 -14.34 0.16 -16.08
CA ILE A 134 -14.28 1.62 -16.03
C ILE A 134 -15.21 2.24 -17.07
N VAL A 135 -15.17 1.76 -18.32
CA VAL A 135 -16.02 2.27 -19.41
C VAL A 135 -17.49 2.05 -19.09
N VAL A 136 -17.88 0.86 -18.64
CA VAL A 136 -19.27 0.55 -18.26
C VAL A 136 -19.74 1.45 -17.13
N VAL A 137 -18.94 1.63 -16.07
CA VAL A 137 -19.31 2.49 -14.95
C VAL A 137 -19.46 3.95 -15.39
N TYR A 138 -18.56 4.47 -16.21
CA TYR A 138 -18.65 5.83 -16.73
C TYR A 138 -19.87 6.04 -17.63
N LEU A 139 -20.23 5.07 -18.47
CA LEU A 139 -21.42 5.14 -19.30
C LEU A 139 -22.72 5.03 -18.49
N SER A 140 -22.70 4.27 -17.38
CA SER A 140 -23.90 4.03 -16.57
C SER A 140 -24.14 5.12 -15.52
N VAL A 141 -23.10 5.64 -14.88
CA VAL A 141 -23.19 6.58 -13.76
C VAL A 141 -22.84 8.01 -14.19
N GLY A 142 -22.24 8.15 -15.38
CA GLY A 142 -21.68 9.42 -15.88
C GLY A 142 -20.22 9.61 -15.47
N ILE A 143 -19.55 10.53 -16.16
CA ILE A 143 -18.13 10.84 -15.97
C ILE A 143 -17.96 11.79 -14.77
N ASN A 144 -17.92 11.25 -13.56
CA ASN A 144 -17.81 12.01 -12.30
C ASN A 144 -16.89 11.30 -11.29
N ASP A 145 -16.61 11.95 -10.15
CA ASP A 145 -15.73 11.41 -9.11
C ASP A 145 -16.29 10.15 -8.44
N HIS A 146 -17.60 10.09 -8.26
CA HIS A 146 -18.25 8.91 -7.68
C HIS A 146 -18.13 7.69 -8.59
N ALA A 147 -18.31 7.87 -9.90
CA ALA A 147 -18.11 6.82 -10.88
C ALA A 147 -16.64 6.33 -10.89
N ALA A 148 -15.69 7.25 -10.82
CA ALA A 148 -14.27 6.92 -10.72
C ALA A 148 -13.95 6.08 -9.47
N MET A 149 -14.49 6.48 -8.30
CA MET A 149 -14.30 5.75 -7.05
C MET A 149 -14.98 4.39 -7.07
N ILE A 150 -16.23 4.29 -7.53
CA ILE A 150 -17.01 3.05 -7.61
C ILE A 150 -16.35 2.07 -8.58
N GLY A 151 -15.98 2.52 -9.78
CA GLY A 151 -15.32 1.69 -10.79
C GLY A 151 -13.99 1.13 -10.30
N THR A 152 -13.16 1.97 -9.67
CA THR A 152 -11.90 1.55 -9.06
C THR A 152 -12.15 0.55 -7.92
N ALA A 153 -13.11 0.83 -7.04
CA ALA A 153 -13.44 -0.06 -5.93
C ALA A 153 -13.92 -1.43 -6.42
N PHE A 154 -14.74 -1.47 -7.47
CA PHE A 154 -15.22 -2.73 -8.06
C PHE A 154 -14.08 -3.61 -8.59
N ILE A 155 -13.05 -3.00 -9.20
CA ILE A 155 -11.88 -3.72 -9.72
C ILE A 155 -10.99 -4.24 -8.58
N VAL A 156 -10.82 -3.43 -7.53
CA VAL A 156 -9.91 -3.71 -6.42
C VAL A 156 -10.53 -4.65 -5.38
N ALA A 157 -11.86 -4.65 -5.23
CA ALA A 157 -12.54 -5.46 -4.22
C ALA A 157 -12.32 -6.98 -4.35
N PRO A 158 -12.39 -7.64 -5.53
CA PRO A 158 -12.25 -9.08 -5.62
C PRO A 158 -10.98 -9.66 -5.01
N PRO A 159 -9.75 -9.22 -5.34
CA PRO A 159 -8.53 -9.71 -4.69
C PRO A 159 -8.50 -9.44 -3.18
N MET A 160 -9.08 -8.34 -2.72
CA MET A 160 -9.21 -8.06 -1.30
C MET A 160 -10.22 -8.98 -0.61
N ILE A 161 -11.34 -9.31 -1.29
CA ILE A 161 -12.34 -10.26 -0.79
C ILE A 161 -11.69 -11.63 -0.59
N TYR A 162 -10.92 -12.12 -1.55
CA TYR A 162 -10.21 -13.40 -1.42
C TYR A 162 -9.29 -13.42 -0.21
N ALA A 163 -8.49 -12.37 0.01
CA ALA A 163 -7.58 -12.33 1.14
C ALA A 163 -8.31 -12.35 2.49
N VAL A 164 -9.43 -11.63 2.62
CA VAL A 164 -10.27 -11.66 3.84
C VAL A 164 -10.97 -13.01 3.99
N TRP A 165 -11.51 -13.57 2.92
CA TRP A 165 -12.16 -14.87 2.89
C TRP A 165 -11.21 -15.98 3.36
N ASP A 166 -9.99 -16.04 2.81
CA ASP A 166 -8.96 -17.00 3.25
C ASP A 166 -8.59 -16.80 4.71
N GLY A 167 -8.51 -15.55 5.17
CA GLY A 167 -8.26 -15.23 6.57
C GLY A 167 -9.34 -15.76 7.52
N ILE A 168 -10.61 -15.64 7.15
CA ILE A 168 -11.72 -16.16 7.96
C ILE A 168 -11.72 -17.71 7.97
N ARG A 169 -11.35 -18.34 6.85
CA ARG A 169 -11.26 -19.82 6.77
C ARG A 169 -10.07 -20.40 7.52
N SER A 170 -9.02 -19.62 7.72
CA SER A 170 -7.82 -20.05 8.45
C SER A 170 -7.96 -19.99 9.97
N ILE A 171 -9.12 -19.53 10.50
CA ILE A 171 -9.37 -19.48 11.93
C ILE A 171 -9.38 -20.91 12.49
N ASN A 172 -8.59 -21.13 13.56
CA ASN A 172 -8.48 -22.42 14.21
C ASN A 172 -9.84 -22.87 14.78
N PRO A 173 -10.42 -24.01 14.31
CA PRO A 173 -11.69 -24.50 14.77
C PRO A 173 -11.66 -24.94 16.24
N ASP A 174 -10.52 -25.46 16.74
CA ASP A 174 -10.38 -25.94 18.11
C ASP A 174 -10.57 -24.81 19.13
N LEU A 175 -10.05 -23.61 18.83
CA LEU A 175 -10.26 -22.44 19.69
C LEU A 175 -11.72 -22.01 19.72
N GLN A 176 -12.44 -22.15 18.61
CA GLN A 176 -13.88 -21.84 18.57
C GLN A 176 -14.70 -22.90 19.34
N GLU A 177 -14.32 -24.17 19.25
CA GLU A 177 -14.96 -25.25 19.99
C GLU A 177 -14.70 -25.12 21.49
N MET A 178 -13.46 -24.84 21.89
CA MET A 178 -13.12 -24.54 23.28
C MET A 178 -13.96 -23.37 23.82
N ALA A 179 -14.05 -22.27 23.08
CA ALA A 179 -14.86 -21.11 23.48
C ALA A 179 -16.33 -21.45 23.63
N ARG A 180 -16.87 -22.41 22.86
CA ARG A 180 -18.23 -22.89 22.93
C ARG A 180 -18.44 -23.76 24.17
N VAL A 181 -17.52 -24.70 24.44
CA VAL A 181 -17.58 -25.59 25.62
C VAL A 181 -17.55 -24.77 26.92
N PHE A 182 -16.71 -23.73 26.98
CA PHE A 182 -16.63 -22.82 28.13
C PHE A 182 -17.70 -21.73 28.15
N ALA A 183 -18.69 -21.79 27.24
CA ALA A 183 -19.78 -20.81 27.13
C ALA A 183 -19.32 -19.34 27.10
N VAL A 184 -18.16 -19.08 26.44
CA VAL A 184 -17.57 -17.73 26.33
C VAL A 184 -18.53 -16.80 25.58
N PRO A 185 -18.78 -15.57 26.06
CA PRO A 185 -19.64 -14.60 25.39
C PRO A 185 -19.20 -14.34 23.95
N ARG A 186 -20.15 -14.23 22.99
CA ARG A 186 -19.88 -14.06 21.55
C ARG A 186 -18.99 -12.86 21.26
N LEU A 187 -19.14 -11.76 21.99
CA LEU A 187 -18.32 -10.56 21.83
C LEU A 187 -16.86 -10.84 22.21
N THR A 188 -16.63 -11.60 23.27
CA THR A 188 -15.28 -12.01 23.71
C THR A 188 -14.63 -12.94 22.68
N VAL A 189 -15.39 -13.89 22.10
CA VAL A 189 -14.91 -14.76 21.01
C VAL A 189 -14.52 -13.91 19.78
N LEU A 190 -15.36 -12.94 19.40
CA LEU A 190 -15.08 -12.03 18.30
C LEU A 190 -13.80 -11.24 18.54
N THR A 191 -13.65 -10.60 19.69
CA THR A 191 -12.55 -9.67 19.97
C THR A 191 -11.25 -10.35 20.36
N ARG A 192 -11.29 -11.52 21.01
CA ARG A 192 -10.10 -12.21 21.52
C ARG A 192 -9.68 -13.44 20.71
N VAL A 193 -10.56 -13.99 19.86
CA VAL A 193 -10.26 -15.18 19.06
C VAL A 193 -10.28 -14.83 17.57
N ILE A 194 -11.41 -14.32 17.06
CA ILE A 194 -11.60 -14.12 15.61
C ILE A 194 -10.77 -12.92 15.10
N LEU A 195 -10.94 -11.74 15.68
CA LEU A 195 -10.26 -10.52 15.24
C LEU A 195 -8.72 -10.66 15.24
N PRO A 196 -8.04 -11.16 16.29
CA PRO A 196 -6.59 -11.30 16.28
C PRO A 196 -6.10 -12.24 15.19
N GLN A 197 -6.80 -13.35 14.91
CA GLN A 197 -6.43 -14.30 13.87
C GLN A 197 -6.68 -13.77 12.47
N THR A 198 -7.69 -12.93 12.25
CA THR A 198 -8.04 -12.37 10.95
C THR A 198 -7.34 -11.05 10.63
N THR A 199 -6.88 -10.31 11.64
CA THR A 199 -6.20 -9.01 11.47
C THR A 199 -5.03 -9.06 10.46
N PRO A 200 -4.14 -10.06 10.47
CA PRO A 200 -3.07 -10.17 9.48
C PRO A 200 -3.57 -10.22 8.04
N PHE A 201 -4.63 -10.95 7.79
CA PHE A 201 -5.23 -11.10 6.46
C PHE A 201 -5.94 -9.83 6.00
N ILE A 202 -6.68 -9.17 6.91
CA ILE A 202 -7.31 -7.87 6.63
C ILE A 202 -6.23 -6.83 6.31
N PHE A 203 -5.13 -6.82 7.06
CA PHE A 203 -4.03 -5.91 6.80
C PHE A 203 -3.36 -6.17 5.46
N THR A 204 -3.11 -7.44 5.11
CA THR A 204 -2.58 -7.84 3.81
C THR A 204 -3.52 -7.45 2.68
N ALA A 205 -4.84 -7.68 2.85
CA ALA A 205 -5.86 -7.24 1.90
C ALA A 205 -5.84 -5.72 1.72
N ALA A 206 -5.80 -4.96 2.81
CA ALA A 206 -5.75 -3.51 2.78
C ALA A 206 -4.50 -2.97 2.07
N ARG A 207 -3.33 -3.52 2.38
CA ARG A 207 -2.07 -3.14 1.74
C ARG A 207 -2.05 -3.42 0.25
N THR A 208 -2.41 -4.64 -0.15
CA THR A 208 -2.48 -5.04 -1.55
C THR A 208 -3.53 -4.23 -2.30
N GLY A 209 -4.71 -4.06 -1.69
CA GLY A 209 -5.80 -3.27 -2.24
C GLY A 209 -5.41 -1.81 -2.44
N LEU A 210 -4.77 -1.19 -1.47
CA LEU A 210 -4.29 0.19 -1.62
C LEU A 210 -3.28 0.29 -2.76
N SER A 211 -2.31 -0.60 -2.84
CA SER A 211 -1.31 -0.63 -3.92
C SER A 211 -1.94 -0.83 -5.31
N LEU A 212 -3.06 -1.54 -5.42
CA LEU A 212 -3.83 -1.67 -6.65
C LEU A 212 -4.63 -0.40 -6.94
N THR A 213 -5.27 0.19 -5.92
CA THR A 213 -6.13 1.38 -6.07
C THR A 213 -5.40 2.55 -6.73
N TRP A 214 -4.16 2.82 -6.35
CA TRP A 214 -3.38 3.91 -6.95
C TRP A 214 -3.15 3.68 -8.44
N ARG A 215 -2.77 2.48 -8.84
CA ARG A 215 -2.50 2.17 -10.25
C ARG A 215 -3.77 2.29 -11.08
N ILE A 216 -4.86 1.73 -10.60
CA ILE A 216 -6.15 1.76 -11.30
C ILE A 216 -6.71 3.18 -11.36
N MET A 217 -6.58 3.99 -10.29
CA MET A 217 -7.10 5.35 -10.27
C MET A 217 -6.45 6.23 -11.34
N ILE A 218 -5.13 6.11 -11.57
CA ILE A 218 -4.47 6.84 -12.65
C ILE A 218 -5.08 6.50 -14.01
N PHE A 219 -5.34 5.20 -14.29
CA PHE A 219 -6.01 4.79 -15.53
C PHE A 219 -7.44 5.33 -15.63
N VAL A 220 -8.18 5.34 -14.53
CA VAL A 220 -9.56 5.89 -14.47
C VAL A 220 -9.56 7.38 -14.78
N GLU A 221 -8.63 8.15 -14.21
CA GLU A 221 -8.48 9.58 -14.45
C GLU A 221 -8.07 9.88 -15.89
N LEU A 222 -7.19 9.06 -16.45
CA LEU A 222 -6.70 9.18 -17.82
C LEU A 222 -7.80 9.00 -18.85
N LEU A 223 -8.80 8.16 -18.55
CA LEU A 223 -9.88 7.83 -19.49
C LEU A 223 -11.06 8.80 -19.46
N GLY A 224 -11.32 9.49 -18.35
CA GLY A 224 -12.58 10.22 -18.28
C GLY A 224 -12.61 11.38 -17.29
N ARG A 225 -11.49 11.78 -16.67
CA ARG A 225 -11.54 12.90 -15.73
C ARG A 225 -11.00 14.19 -16.36
N SER A 226 -11.41 15.33 -15.79
CA SER A 226 -11.00 16.68 -16.18
C SER A 226 -10.05 17.32 -15.14
N SER A 227 -9.59 16.52 -14.17
CA SER A 227 -8.68 16.94 -13.09
C SER A 227 -7.98 15.73 -12.48
N GLY A 228 -6.87 15.95 -11.79
CA GLY A 228 -6.05 14.91 -11.17
C GLY A 228 -4.83 14.54 -11.99
N VAL A 229 -3.95 13.75 -11.40
CA VAL A 229 -2.63 13.40 -11.98
C VAL A 229 -2.80 12.63 -13.30
N GLY A 230 -3.72 11.65 -13.36
CA GLY A 230 -3.97 10.89 -14.58
C GLY A 230 -4.51 11.76 -15.71
N TYR A 231 -5.44 12.68 -15.42
CA TYR A 231 -5.89 13.67 -16.40
C TYR A 231 -4.74 14.55 -16.89
N ARG A 232 -3.88 15.02 -15.98
CA ARG A 232 -2.75 15.89 -16.34
C ARG A 232 -1.76 15.17 -17.27
N ILE A 233 -1.49 13.90 -16.98
CA ILE A 233 -0.69 13.03 -17.85
C ILE A 233 -1.31 12.94 -19.25
N GLN A 234 -2.63 12.67 -19.35
CA GLN A 234 -3.34 12.58 -20.63
C GLN A 234 -3.33 13.90 -21.38
N TYR A 235 -3.52 15.02 -20.68
CA TYR A 235 -3.51 16.35 -21.27
C TYR A 235 -2.17 16.66 -21.95
N PHE A 236 -1.05 16.45 -21.24
CA PHE A 236 0.29 16.69 -21.82
C PHE A 236 0.70 15.62 -22.84
N TYR A 237 0.24 14.39 -22.69
CA TYR A 237 0.41 13.35 -23.70
C TYR A 237 -0.20 13.78 -25.05
N ASN A 238 -1.41 14.33 -25.03
CA ASN A 238 -2.07 14.83 -26.25
C ASN A 238 -1.35 16.05 -26.88
N LEU A 239 -0.59 16.80 -26.09
CA LEU A 239 0.26 17.89 -26.55
C LEU A 239 1.66 17.43 -26.99
N VAL A 240 1.96 16.13 -26.88
CA VAL A 240 3.27 15.53 -27.14
C VAL A 240 4.38 16.18 -26.28
N ASP A 241 4.01 16.70 -25.10
CA ASP A 241 4.94 17.31 -24.12
C ASP A 241 5.37 16.28 -23.09
N MET A 242 6.41 15.52 -23.40
CA MET A 242 6.90 14.44 -22.55
C MET A 242 7.53 14.97 -21.25
N GLN A 243 8.11 16.17 -21.26
CA GLN A 243 8.69 16.78 -20.07
C GLN A 243 7.61 17.04 -19.00
N ARG A 244 6.47 17.58 -19.40
CA ARG A 244 5.35 17.82 -18.50
C ARG A 244 4.60 16.53 -18.10
N VAL A 245 4.55 15.52 -18.97
CA VAL A 245 4.06 14.18 -18.61
C VAL A 245 4.86 13.61 -17.44
N VAL A 246 6.19 13.64 -17.55
CA VAL A 246 7.08 13.15 -16.48
C VAL A 246 7.00 14.02 -15.24
N ALA A 247 6.88 15.34 -15.39
CA ALA A 247 6.69 16.27 -14.28
C ALA A 247 5.38 16.04 -13.49
N ALA A 248 4.33 15.59 -14.14
CA ALA A 248 3.08 15.21 -13.49
C ALA A 248 3.17 13.84 -12.79
N ALA A 249 3.87 12.88 -13.40
CA ALA A 249 3.95 11.50 -12.90
C ALA A 249 4.94 11.33 -11.75
N LEU A 250 6.15 11.90 -11.82
CA LEU A 250 7.23 11.65 -10.86
C LEU A 250 6.89 12.08 -9.42
N PRO A 251 6.33 13.28 -9.14
CA PRO A 251 5.98 13.68 -7.78
C PRO A 251 4.93 12.75 -7.17
N PHE A 252 3.98 12.29 -7.97
CA PHE A 252 2.98 11.33 -7.54
C PHE A 252 3.62 9.98 -7.21
N ILE A 253 4.52 9.45 -8.05
CA ILE A 253 5.28 8.23 -7.77
C ILE A 253 6.12 8.39 -6.49
N ALA A 254 6.79 9.52 -6.32
CA ALA A 254 7.58 9.81 -5.12
C ALA A 254 6.71 9.82 -3.86
N LEU A 255 5.52 10.44 -3.92
CA LEU A 255 4.55 10.44 -2.83
C LEU A 255 4.08 9.02 -2.50
N MET A 256 3.83 8.20 -3.52
CA MET A 256 3.47 6.80 -3.37
C MET A 256 4.53 5.99 -2.64
N LEU A 257 5.78 6.13 -3.07
CA LEU A 257 6.91 5.46 -2.43
C LEU A 257 7.10 5.96 -1.00
N ALA A 258 6.98 7.26 -0.76
CA ALA A 258 7.05 7.83 0.59
C ALA A 258 5.96 7.25 1.50
N PHE A 259 4.73 7.09 1.00
CA PHE A 259 3.64 6.47 1.75
C PHE A 259 3.89 4.97 1.99
N GLU A 260 4.32 4.22 0.97
CA GLU A 260 4.65 2.79 1.10
C GLU A 260 5.74 2.55 2.16
N PHE A 261 6.85 3.30 2.07
CA PHE A 261 7.98 3.11 2.96
C PHE A 261 7.81 3.79 4.33
N GLY A 262 7.14 4.95 4.37
CA GLY A 262 6.98 5.77 5.56
C GLY A 262 5.76 5.41 6.42
N VAL A 263 4.70 4.85 5.81
CA VAL A 263 3.45 4.54 6.51
C VAL A 263 3.17 3.04 6.50
N LEU A 264 3.06 2.42 5.31
CA LEU A 264 2.60 1.03 5.23
C LEU A 264 3.59 0.02 5.82
N ARG A 265 4.88 0.14 5.53
CA ARG A 265 5.90 -0.77 6.09
C ARG A 265 6.07 -0.65 7.60
N PRO A 266 6.15 0.54 8.22
CA PRO A 266 6.17 0.66 9.67
C PRO A 266 4.91 0.11 10.33
N LEU A 267 3.73 0.41 9.76
CA LEU A 267 2.45 -0.10 10.25
C LEU A 267 2.39 -1.63 10.21
N GLU A 268 2.85 -2.23 9.11
CA GLU A 268 3.00 -3.68 8.98
C GLU A 268 3.88 -4.27 10.08
N ARG A 269 5.05 -3.66 10.33
CA ARG A 269 5.96 -4.10 11.39
C ARG A 269 5.34 -4.00 12.78
N TRP A 270 4.52 -2.99 13.01
CA TRP A 270 3.81 -2.80 14.27
C TRP A 270 2.67 -3.80 14.44
N VAL A 271 1.85 -4.02 13.41
CA VAL A 271 0.74 -5.00 13.43
C VAL A 271 1.24 -6.43 13.60
N PHE A 272 2.37 -6.80 13.01
CA PHE A 272 2.94 -8.16 13.07
C PHE A 272 4.01 -8.36 14.16
N ARG A 273 4.15 -7.42 15.11
CA ARG A 273 5.18 -7.50 16.15
C ARG A 273 5.07 -8.76 17.00
N TRP A 274 3.87 -9.15 17.39
CA TRP A 274 3.58 -10.32 18.20
C TRP A 274 3.97 -11.65 17.54
N ARG A 275 3.90 -11.74 16.21
CA ARG A 275 4.22 -12.95 15.46
C ARG A 275 5.74 -13.25 15.41
N ARG A 276 6.58 -12.26 15.68
CA ARG A 276 8.05 -12.40 15.73
C ARG A 276 8.54 -12.89 17.10
N GLU A 277 7.74 -12.73 18.13
CA GLU A 277 8.08 -13.17 19.49
C GLU A 277 7.87 -14.69 19.65
N GLU A 278 6.95 -15.29 18.86
CA GLU A 278 6.72 -16.74 18.84
C GLU A 278 7.76 -17.53 18.03
N ALA A 279 8.56 -16.86 17.20
CA ALA A 279 9.58 -17.49 16.33
C ALA A 279 11.01 -17.47 16.96
N LYS A 280 11.16 -16.95 18.18
CA LYS A 280 12.38 -16.99 19.00
C LYS A 280 12.24 -18.01 20.12
#